data_be92c5680566000f64ca2f18cd3084ed
#
_entry.id   be92c5680566000f64ca2f18cd3084ed
#
_cell.length_a   1.000
_cell.length_b   1.000
_cell.length_c   1.000
_cell.angle_alpha   90.00
_cell.angle_beta   90.00
_cell.angle_gamma   90.00
#
_symmetry.space_group_name_H-M   'P 1'
#
loop_
_entity.id
_entity.type
_entity.pdbx_description
1 polymer ?
#
loop_
_entity_poly.entity_id
_entity_poly.type
_entity_poly.pdbx_seq_one_letter_code
_entity_poly.pdbx_strand_id
1 'polypeptide(L)'
;MSTTVVQRTDLLVVDDFTNLDHLMPETARLLAGCMGVEAAVALLNAWPGVEVKVPRFPDANPAGARRWAQMAAVVGEPAMRRLAALYGGTVLEIPLCSRVQQEKRNRVIRQDFDHFTSKPPAGIGLSKAEAVQEIGMRYAPISVRQIKSILNQINR
;
A
#
# COMPACT_ATOMS: atom_id res chain seq x y z
N MET A 1 -20.02 15.38 -1.32
CA MET A 1 -19.43 14.09 -1.67
C MET A 1 -17.97 14.08 -1.30
N SER A 2 -17.66 13.29 -0.30
CA SER A 2 -16.26 13.10 0.03
C SER A 2 -15.62 12.29 -1.08
N THR A 3 -14.94 12.93 -1.98
CA THR A 3 -13.88 12.27 -2.67
C THR A 3 -12.94 11.75 -1.59
N THR A 4 -12.93 10.45 -1.42
CA THR A 4 -11.85 9.81 -0.70
C THR A 4 -10.58 10.23 -1.43
N VAL A 5 -9.96 11.29 -0.95
CA VAL A 5 -8.61 11.61 -1.39
C VAL A 5 -7.81 10.41 -0.96
N VAL A 6 -7.47 9.53 -1.90
CA VAL A 6 -6.50 8.49 -1.67
C VAL A 6 -5.25 9.22 -1.21
N GLN A 7 -5.03 9.21 0.10
CA GLN A 7 -3.84 9.82 0.65
C GLN A 7 -2.66 9.10 0.00
N ARG A 8 -1.63 9.83 -0.39
CA ARG A 8 -0.43 9.25 -1.00
C ARG A 8 0.17 8.12 -0.17
N THR A 9 -0.11 8.09 1.13
CA THR A 9 0.29 7.01 2.04
C THR A 9 -0.45 5.69 1.78
N ASP A 10 -1.58 5.72 1.10
CA ASP A 10 -2.35 4.51 0.80
C ASP A 10 -1.81 3.74 -0.40
N LEU A 11 -1.00 4.38 -1.24
CA LEU A 11 -0.37 3.75 -2.38
C LEU A 11 1.00 3.20 -2.00
N LEU A 12 1.29 1.99 -2.48
CA LEU A 12 2.62 1.42 -2.37
C LEU A 12 3.55 2.09 -3.37
N VAL A 13 4.82 2.19 -3.00
CA VAL A 13 5.90 2.63 -3.87
C VAL A 13 7.01 1.58 -3.86
N VAL A 14 7.90 1.65 -4.83
CA VAL A 14 9.00 0.67 -4.98
C VAL A 14 9.85 0.58 -3.71
N ASP A 15 10.16 1.72 -3.08
CA ASP A 15 10.97 1.77 -1.87
C ASP A 15 10.35 1.03 -0.68
N ASP A 16 9.03 0.81 -0.68
CA ASP A 16 8.36 0.06 0.39
C ASP A 16 8.85 -1.39 0.47
N PHE A 17 9.27 -1.97 -0.65
CA PHE A 17 9.85 -3.32 -0.66
C PHE A 17 11.25 -3.39 -0.04
N THR A 18 11.95 -2.27 0.01
CA THR A 18 13.24 -2.18 0.71
C THR A 18 13.05 -1.78 2.16
N ASN A 19 12.29 -0.73 2.41
CA ASN A 19 12.18 -0.11 3.73
C ASN A 19 11.20 -0.83 4.66
N LEU A 20 10.17 -1.48 4.10
CA LEU A 20 9.09 -2.12 4.85
C LEU A 20 8.91 -3.59 4.44
N ASP A 21 9.96 -4.22 3.94
CA ASP A 21 9.91 -5.62 3.47
C ASP A 21 9.39 -6.56 4.55
N HIS A 22 9.79 -6.35 5.79
CA HIS A 22 9.36 -7.16 6.93
C HIS A 22 7.84 -7.11 7.20
N LEU A 23 7.15 -6.09 6.67
CA LEU A 23 5.69 -5.94 6.79
C LEU A 23 4.94 -6.35 5.52
N MET A 24 5.67 -6.68 4.45
CA MET A 24 5.06 -7.13 3.20
C MET A 24 4.52 -8.54 3.35
N PRO A 25 3.30 -8.82 2.83
CA PRO A 25 2.82 -10.19 2.72
C PRO A 25 3.75 -11.04 1.88
N GLU A 26 3.84 -12.33 2.18
CA GLU A 26 4.68 -13.26 1.41
C GLU A 26 4.32 -13.24 -0.08
N THR A 27 3.04 -13.26 -0.41
CA THR A 27 2.59 -13.24 -1.80
C THR A 27 3.06 -11.97 -2.52
N ALA A 28 3.05 -10.81 -1.86
CA ALA A 28 3.57 -9.58 -2.44
C ALA A 28 5.07 -9.69 -2.76
N ARG A 29 5.84 -10.30 -1.87
CA ARG A 29 7.28 -10.54 -2.09
C ARG A 29 7.52 -11.52 -3.24
N LEU A 30 6.72 -12.58 -3.31
CA LEU A 30 6.80 -13.55 -4.41
C LEU A 30 6.47 -12.90 -5.75
N LEU A 31 5.45 -12.04 -5.79
CA LEU A 31 5.09 -11.30 -7.01
C LEU A 31 6.23 -10.35 -7.43
N ALA A 32 6.85 -9.69 -6.48
CA ALA A 32 8.00 -8.82 -6.77
C ALA A 32 9.19 -9.61 -7.35
N GLY A 33 9.45 -10.80 -6.81
CA GLY A 33 10.49 -11.70 -7.34
C GLY A 33 10.16 -12.25 -8.73
N CYS A 34 8.88 -12.44 -9.01
CA CYS A 34 8.41 -12.97 -10.30
C CYS A 34 8.43 -11.90 -11.40
N MET A 35 7.84 -10.74 -11.14
CA MET A 35 7.58 -9.71 -12.15
C MET A 35 8.53 -8.51 -12.09
N GLY A 36 9.30 -8.39 -11.02
CA GLY A 36 10.00 -7.16 -10.67
C GLY A 36 9.16 -6.28 -9.74
N VAL A 37 9.84 -5.47 -8.93
CA VAL A 37 9.17 -4.66 -7.90
C VAL A 37 8.20 -3.65 -8.51
N GLU A 38 8.58 -3.00 -9.60
CA GLU A 38 7.72 -1.99 -10.25
C GLU A 38 6.39 -2.57 -10.72
N ALA A 39 6.43 -3.72 -11.38
CA ALA A 39 5.21 -4.40 -11.85
C ALA A 39 4.36 -4.91 -10.68
N ALA A 40 5.00 -5.43 -9.63
CA ALA A 40 4.30 -5.88 -8.44
C ALA A 40 3.59 -4.72 -7.75
N VAL A 41 4.25 -3.58 -7.58
CA VAL A 41 3.64 -2.37 -7.01
C VAL A 41 2.43 -1.94 -7.84
N ALA A 42 2.56 -1.93 -9.17
CA ALA A 42 1.44 -1.57 -10.04
C ALA A 42 0.23 -2.49 -9.83
N LEU A 43 0.45 -3.80 -9.74
CA LEU A 43 -0.62 -4.77 -9.53
C LEU A 43 -1.26 -4.62 -8.14
N LEU A 44 -0.44 -4.49 -7.10
CA LEU A 44 -0.91 -4.34 -5.72
C LEU A 44 -1.71 -3.06 -5.51
N ASN A 45 -1.38 -2.00 -6.23
CA ASN A 45 -2.13 -0.73 -6.18
C ASN A 45 -3.40 -0.76 -7.01
N ALA A 46 -3.40 -1.50 -8.13
CA ALA A 46 -4.53 -1.54 -9.03
C ALA A 46 -5.69 -2.36 -8.48
N TRP A 47 -5.43 -3.56 -7.96
CA TRP A 47 -6.46 -4.50 -7.55
C TRP A 47 -6.21 -5.14 -6.18
N PRO A 48 -6.01 -4.36 -5.13
CA PRO A 48 -5.76 -4.93 -3.80
C PRO A 48 -6.93 -5.77 -3.32
N GLY A 49 -6.65 -6.99 -2.84
CA GLY A 49 -7.66 -7.89 -2.29
C GLY A 49 -8.49 -8.64 -3.33
N VAL A 50 -8.25 -8.42 -4.60
CA VAL A 50 -9.03 -9.05 -5.69
C VAL A 50 -8.48 -10.43 -6.01
N GLU A 51 -9.38 -11.40 -6.21
CA GLU A 51 -9.02 -12.71 -6.77
C GLU A 51 -9.11 -12.66 -8.29
N VAL A 52 -8.04 -13.04 -8.96
CA VAL A 52 -8.02 -13.10 -10.43
C VAL A 52 -7.54 -14.47 -10.89
N LYS A 53 -8.22 -15.02 -11.88
CA LYS A 53 -7.73 -16.20 -12.57
C LYS A 53 -6.70 -15.76 -13.60
N VAL A 54 -5.46 -16.20 -13.42
CA VAL A 54 -4.36 -15.82 -14.31
C VAL A 54 -4.41 -16.69 -15.57
N PRO A 55 -4.56 -16.10 -16.77
CA PRO A 55 -4.55 -16.88 -18.00
C PRO A 55 -3.14 -17.40 -18.30
N ARG A 56 -3.06 -18.57 -18.92
CA ARG A 56 -1.77 -19.15 -19.33
C ARG A 56 -1.21 -18.50 -20.57
N PHE A 57 -2.08 -18.10 -21.48
CA PHE A 57 -1.73 -17.60 -22.80
C PHE A 57 -2.57 -16.39 -23.14
N PRO A 58 -2.06 -15.45 -23.98
CA PRO A 58 -2.82 -14.25 -24.34
C PRO A 58 -4.06 -14.52 -25.19
N ASP A 59 -4.15 -15.68 -25.80
CA ASP A 59 -5.19 -16.02 -26.78
C ASP A 59 -5.89 -17.35 -26.50
N ALA A 60 -5.85 -17.84 -25.25
CA ALA A 60 -6.40 -19.16 -24.89
C ALA A 60 -7.90 -19.27 -25.15
N ASN A 61 -8.68 -18.23 -24.83
CA ASN A 61 -10.12 -18.13 -25.08
C ASN A 61 -10.52 -16.66 -24.92
N PRO A 62 -11.75 -16.24 -25.29
CA PRO A 62 -12.15 -14.84 -25.21
C PRO A 62 -12.04 -14.23 -23.81
N ALA A 63 -12.44 -14.97 -22.77
CA ALA A 63 -12.33 -14.50 -21.40
C ALA A 63 -10.87 -14.37 -20.97
N GLY A 64 -10.04 -15.36 -21.29
CA GLY A 64 -8.61 -15.35 -21.01
C GLY A 64 -7.87 -14.22 -21.73
N ALA A 65 -8.20 -14.00 -23.00
CA ALA A 65 -7.62 -12.91 -23.80
C ALA A 65 -7.95 -11.55 -23.20
N ARG A 66 -9.19 -11.35 -22.76
CA ARG A 66 -9.60 -10.10 -22.11
C ARG A 66 -8.86 -9.91 -20.79
N ARG A 67 -8.76 -10.96 -19.98
CA ARG A 67 -8.04 -10.89 -18.70
C ARG A 67 -6.56 -10.62 -18.91
N TRP A 68 -5.94 -11.26 -19.88
CA TRP A 68 -4.55 -11.00 -20.23
C TRP A 68 -4.33 -9.52 -20.56
N ALA A 69 -5.18 -8.97 -21.44
CA ALA A 69 -5.08 -7.57 -21.83
C ALA A 69 -5.23 -6.61 -20.63
N GLN A 70 -6.17 -6.91 -19.73
CA GLN A 70 -6.36 -6.10 -18.51
C GLN A 70 -5.13 -6.13 -17.61
N MET A 71 -4.57 -7.30 -17.39
CA MET A 71 -3.39 -7.46 -16.53
C MET A 71 -2.15 -6.85 -17.19
N ALA A 72 -1.94 -7.07 -18.47
CA ALA A 72 -0.82 -6.50 -19.22
C ALA A 72 -0.88 -4.97 -19.25
N ALA A 73 -2.07 -4.39 -19.27
CA ALA A 73 -2.22 -2.93 -19.18
C ALA A 73 -1.75 -2.37 -17.83
N VAL A 74 -1.83 -3.16 -16.77
CA VAL A 74 -1.38 -2.76 -15.43
C VAL A 74 0.12 -3.00 -15.24
N VAL A 75 0.61 -4.20 -15.56
CA VAL A 75 1.98 -4.62 -15.22
C VAL A 75 2.97 -4.52 -16.39
N GLY A 76 2.48 -4.39 -17.61
CA GLY A 76 3.28 -4.46 -18.82
C GLY A 76 3.37 -5.88 -19.36
N GLU A 77 3.55 -6.01 -20.66
CA GLU A 77 3.58 -7.31 -21.35
C GLU A 77 4.71 -8.23 -20.83
N PRO A 78 5.96 -7.77 -20.66
CA PRO A 78 7.02 -8.64 -20.16
C PRO A 78 6.73 -9.21 -18.77
N ALA A 79 6.21 -8.38 -17.85
CA ALA A 79 5.85 -8.82 -16.51
C ALA A 79 4.67 -9.78 -16.53
N MET A 80 3.68 -9.53 -17.40
CA MET A 80 2.53 -10.42 -17.55
C MET A 80 2.97 -11.82 -18.03
N ARG A 81 3.92 -11.91 -18.94
CA ARG A 81 4.45 -13.19 -19.39
C ARG A 81 5.13 -13.95 -18.26
N ARG A 82 5.89 -13.26 -17.42
CA ARG A 82 6.54 -13.87 -16.25
C ARG A 82 5.49 -14.35 -15.23
N LEU A 83 4.46 -13.55 -15.00
CA LEU A 83 3.37 -13.91 -14.09
C LEU A 83 2.63 -15.17 -14.59
N ALA A 84 2.29 -15.21 -15.86
CA ALA A 84 1.63 -16.35 -16.48
C ALA A 84 2.48 -17.63 -16.43
N ALA A 85 3.80 -17.52 -16.53
CA ALA A 85 4.70 -18.65 -16.44
C ALA A 85 4.64 -19.34 -15.08
N LEU A 86 4.46 -18.57 -14.00
CA LEU A 86 4.39 -19.12 -12.64
C LEU A 86 2.96 -19.39 -12.16
N TYR A 87 2.03 -18.52 -12.48
CA TYR A 87 0.67 -18.56 -11.93
C TYR A 87 -0.41 -18.87 -12.96
N GLY A 88 -0.03 -19.04 -14.24
CA GLY A 88 -0.99 -19.31 -15.30
C GLY A 88 -1.86 -20.54 -15.00
N GLY A 89 -3.16 -20.38 -15.19
CA GLY A 89 -4.15 -21.43 -14.90
C GLY A 89 -4.58 -21.50 -13.44
N THR A 90 -4.03 -20.66 -12.56
CA THR A 90 -4.41 -20.64 -11.13
C THR A 90 -5.18 -19.38 -10.80
N VAL A 91 -5.89 -19.40 -9.68
CA VAL A 91 -6.49 -18.22 -9.08
C VAL A 91 -5.47 -17.58 -8.17
N LEU A 92 -5.17 -16.31 -8.44
CA LEU A 92 -4.25 -15.49 -7.64
C LEU A 92 -5.07 -14.53 -6.81
N GLU A 93 -4.91 -14.58 -5.50
CA GLU A 93 -5.42 -13.55 -4.61
C GLU A 93 -4.37 -12.45 -4.49
N ILE A 94 -4.71 -11.24 -4.96
CA ILE A 94 -3.81 -10.10 -4.87
C ILE A 94 -3.88 -9.59 -3.43
N PRO A 95 -2.75 -9.61 -2.70
CA PRO A 95 -2.80 -9.33 -1.26
C PRO A 95 -3.10 -7.88 -0.94
N LEU A 96 -3.74 -7.68 0.21
CA LEU A 96 -3.80 -6.38 0.86
C LEU A 96 -2.50 -6.17 1.62
N CYS A 97 -1.89 -5.01 1.44
CA CYS A 97 -0.66 -4.65 2.14
C CYS A 97 -0.97 -3.72 3.32
N SER A 98 -1.95 -4.10 4.14
CA SER A 98 -2.49 -3.26 5.20
C SER A 98 -1.46 -2.87 6.25
N ARG A 99 -0.55 -3.78 6.61
CA ARG A 99 0.49 -3.50 7.61
C ARG A 99 1.48 -2.45 7.10
N VAL A 100 1.83 -2.51 5.82
CA VAL A 100 2.69 -1.51 5.19
C VAL A 100 2.00 -0.15 5.17
N GLN A 101 0.75 -0.13 4.74
CA GLN A 101 -0.05 1.10 4.66
C GLN A 101 -0.24 1.73 6.04
N GLN A 102 -0.51 0.91 7.06
CA GLN A 102 -0.62 1.38 8.44
C GLN A 102 0.68 1.99 8.94
N GLU A 103 1.82 1.33 8.69
CA GLU A 103 3.11 1.87 9.14
C GLU A 103 3.46 3.18 8.42
N LYS A 104 3.18 3.29 7.13
CA LYS A 104 3.36 4.54 6.38
C LYS A 104 2.52 5.66 6.98
N ARG A 105 1.24 5.39 7.27
CA ARG A 105 0.35 6.34 7.94
C ARG A 105 0.90 6.72 9.32
N ASN A 106 1.33 5.74 10.10
CA ASN A 106 1.83 5.96 11.45
C ASN A 106 3.08 6.84 11.46
N ARG A 107 3.96 6.68 10.49
CA ARG A 107 5.14 7.55 10.33
C ARG A 107 4.75 9.00 10.07
N VAL A 108 3.76 9.22 9.20
CA VAL A 108 3.26 10.57 8.92
C VAL A 108 2.59 11.17 10.15
N ILE A 109 1.82 10.38 10.90
CA ILE A 109 1.21 10.84 12.15
C ILE A 109 2.28 11.28 13.16
N ARG A 110 3.36 10.52 13.31
CA ARG A 110 4.47 10.89 14.19
C ARG A 110 5.15 12.18 13.74
N GLN A 111 5.35 12.35 12.44
CA GLN A 111 5.92 13.59 11.88
C GLN A 111 4.99 14.79 12.12
N ASP A 112 3.70 14.61 11.91
CA ASP A 112 2.71 15.66 12.15
C ASP A 112 2.67 16.06 13.62
N PHE A 113 2.73 15.09 14.53
CA PHE A 113 2.77 15.36 15.97
C PHE A 113 4.00 16.18 16.34
N ASP A 114 5.17 15.81 15.81
CA ASP A 114 6.40 16.55 16.08
C ASP A 114 6.30 17.99 15.56
N HIS A 115 5.73 18.18 14.37
CA HIS A 115 5.52 19.51 13.81
C HIS A 115 4.53 20.33 14.65
N PHE A 116 3.43 19.74 15.08
CA PHE A 116 2.43 20.45 15.87
C PHE A 116 2.94 20.86 17.25
N THR A 117 3.78 20.03 17.87
CA THR A 117 4.25 20.26 19.25
C THR A 117 5.57 20.99 19.34
N SER A 118 6.35 21.05 18.28
CA SER A 118 7.64 21.76 18.29
C SER A 118 7.44 23.27 18.39
N LYS A 119 8.35 23.95 19.09
CA LYS A 119 8.30 25.41 19.23
C LYS A 119 8.58 26.09 17.90
N PRO A 120 7.92 27.24 17.61
CA PRO A 120 8.27 28.04 16.43
C PRO A 120 9.75 28.45 16.44
N PRO A 121 10.42 28.57 15.25
CA PRO A 121 9.85 28.41 13.90
C PRO A 121 9.76 26.97 13.39
N ALA A 122 10.28 25.97 14.13
CA ALA A 122 10.33 24.57 13.69
C ALA A 122 8.93 23.94 13.61
N GLY A 123 7.99 24.39 14.45
CA GLY A 123 6.63 23.86 14.50
C GLY A 123 5.64 24.93 14.94
N ILE A 124 4.45 24.48 15.33
CA ILE A 124 3.32 25.36 15.68
C ILE A 124 3.26 25.65 17.19
N GLY A 125 3.85 24.80 18.02
CA GLY A 125 3.88 24.98 19.47
C GLY A 125 2.59 24.61 20.19
N LEU A 126 1.79 23.69 19.63
CA LEU A 126 0.58 23.21 20.28
C LEU A 126 0.91 22.33 21.49
N SER A 127 -0.01 22.28 22.45
CA SER A 127 0.06 21.28 23.51
C SER A 127 -0.13 19.88 22.94
N LYS A 128 0.31 18.87 23.68
CA LYS A 128 0.12 17.47 23.26
C LYS A 128 -1.35 17.13 23.04
N ALA A 129 -2.23 17.61 23.91
CA ALA A 129 -3.67 17.37 23.79
C ALA A 129 -4.25 17.99 22.51
N GLU A 130 -3.86 19.22 22.20
CA GLU A 130 -4.30 19.89 20.98
C GLU A 130 -3.77 19.20 19.72
N ALA A 131 -2.50 18.77 19.75
CA ALA A 131 -1.89 18.03 18.62
C ALA A 131 -2.62 16.72 18.36
N VAL A 132 -3.00 15.98 19.41
CA VAL A 132 -3.78 14.74 19.26
C VAL A 132 -5.15 15.01 18.63
N GLN A 133 -5.80 16.12 19.01
CA GLN A 133 -7.08 16.50 18.39
C GLN A 133 -6.90 16.81 16.90
N GLU A 134 -5.88 17.57 16.54
CA GLU A 134 -5.59 17.88 15.14
C GLU A 134 -5.35 16.62 14.30
N ILE A 135 -4.58 15.68 14.84
CA ILE A 135 -4.34 14.39 14.20
C ILE A 135 -5.64 13.62 14.03
N GLY A 136 -6.48 13.58 15.08
CA GLY A 136 -7.77 12.91 15.02
C GLY A 136 -8.67 13.44 13.91
N MET A 137 -8.70 14.75 13.74
CA MET A 137 -9.47 15.38 12.67
C MET A 137 -8.89 15.09 11.28
N ARG A 138 -7.58 15.07 11.16
CA ARG A 138 -6.89 14.85 9.87
C ARG A 138 -6.98 13.41 9.38
N TYR A 139 -6.91 12.45 10.30
CA TYR A 139 -6.86 11.03 9.99
C TYR A 139 -8.14 10.27 10.37
N ALA A 140 -9.23 10.95 10.57
CA ALA A 140 -10.50 10.31 10.90
C ALA A 140 -10.90 9.22 9.87
N PRO A 141 -11.46 8.09 10.28
CA PRO A 141 -11.74 7.72 11.66
C PRO A 141 -10.51 7.12 12.35
N ILE A 142 -10.09 7.70 13.44
CA ILE A 142 -9.02 7.18 14.28
C ILE A 142 -9.32 7.58 15.74
N SER A 143 -9.14 6.64 16.67
CA SER A 143 -9.40 6.92 18.07
C SER A 143 -8.20 7.59 18.74
N VAL A 144 -8.45 8.33 19.80
CA VAL A 144 -7.39 8.90 20.66
C VAL A 144 -6.46 7.79 21.17
N ARG A 145 -7.02 6.64 21.53
CA ARG A 145 -6.23 5.49 21.99
C ARG A 145 -5.26 4.99 20.93
N GLN A 146 -5.73 4.90 19.67
CA GLN A 146 -4.86 4.51 18.54
C GLN A 146 -3.75 5.52 18.32
N ILE A 147 -4.07 6.82 18.36
CA ILE A 147 -3.07 7.89 18.20
C ILE A 147 -1.99 7.78 19.28
N LYS A 148 -2.40 7.65 20.54
CA LYS A 148 -1.45 7.50 21.66
C LYS A 148 -0.58 6.26 21.50
N SER A 149 -1.17 5.15 21.07
CA SER A 149 -0.42 3.92 20.80
C SER A 149 0.63 4.12 19.70
N ILE A 150 0.28 4.79 18.62
CA ILE A 150 1.18 5.10 17.51
C ILE A 150 2.35 5.95 17.99
N LEU A 151 2.07 6.99 18.79
CA LEU A 151 3.09 7.89 19.32
C LEU A 151 4.04 7.19 20.31
N ASN A 152 3.56 6.19 21.04
CA ASN A 152 4.36 5.42 21.98
C ASN A 152 5.26 4.36 21.31
N GLN A 153 5.06 4.05 20.06
CA GLN A 153 5.87 3.08 19.32
C GLN A 153 7.27 3.57 18.97
N ILE A 154 7.54 4.85 19.16
CA ILE A 154 8.84 5.47 18.81
C ILE A 154 10.00 4.90 19.63
N ASN A 155 9.74 4.35 20.81
CA ASN A 155 10.74 3.90 21.77
C ASN A 155 11.00 2.39 21.75
N ARG A 156 10.61 1.71 20.71
CA ARG A 156 10.86 0.26 20.60
C ARG A 156 11.82 -0.09 19.49
#